data_0bb55800d94b49e932aaa3477a2fcf25
#
_entry.id   0bb55800d94b49e932aaa3477a2fcf25
#
_cell.length_a   1.000
_cell.length_b   1.000
_cell.length_c   1.000
_cell.angle_alpha   90.00
_cell.angle_beta   90.00
_cell.angle_gamma   90.00
#
_symmetry.space_group_name_H-M   'P 1'
#
loop_
_entity.id
_entity.type
_entity.pdbx_description
1 polymer ?
#
loop_
_entity_poly.entity_id
_entity_poly.type
_entity_poly.pdbx_seq_one_letter_code
_entity_poly.pdbx_strand_id
1 'polypeptide(L)'
;MERRGWILHCRAGYEKTLAAEAIAAAATRGVYGYCRARPQSAYVVFEAPAGDAPPLPPPLTFARAGLGLITELTDLPEGRRAEAIAAALPRGLGAAEPWMEHPDSDEGRPLARFCRRFASPARRALKAAGVTSGTPDQRLHLLFPNSRHCFVGLAPSGRWPAGIPRLRMPRNAPSRSVLKLEEALHRLVPEPERPYPGEHAVDLGAAPGGWTWLMRERGTTVTAVDNGPLATEVADDPGVEHHRADAFRFRTRGEVDWLLCDVVDRPQGIARLMLQWLRADRARAAIFNLKLPMRRPLDIVQRTLHDLAAVGAQAQAAQLYHDREEVTVYARRAPSRSSH
;
A
#
# COMPACT_ATOMS: atom_id res chain seq x y z
N MET A 1 -22.17 -14.63 -8.85
CA MET A 1 -22.12 -14.78 -7.38
C MET A 1 -22.18 -13.39 -6.78
N GLU A 2 -23.21 -13.14 -6.00
CA GLU A 2 -23.41 -11.86 -5.33
C GLU A 2 -22.34 -11.67 -4.27
N ARG A 3 -21.60 -10.58 -4.38
CA ARG A 3 -20.61 -10.18 -3.37
C ARG A 3 -21.31 -9.33 -2.32
N ARG A 4 -20.99 -9.61 -1.06
CA ARG A 4 -21.66 -8.96 0.08
C ARG A 4 -20.87 -7.77 0.63
N GLY A 5 -19.72 -7.44 0.06
CA GLY A 5 -18.87 -6.38 0.58
C GLY A 5 -17.39 -6.58 0.30
N TRP A 6 -16.57 -6.09 1.24
CA TRP A 6 -15.13 -6.15 1.13
C TRP A 6 -14.47 -6.62 2.43
N ILE A 7 -13.34 -7.31 2.29
CA ILE A 7 -12.39 -7.53 3.37
C ILE A 7 -11.21 -6.59 3.12
N LEU A 8 -10.90 -5.75 4.07
CA LEU A 8 -9.87 -4.73 3.97
C LEU A 8 -8.78 -5.00 5.01
N HIS A 9 -7.58 -5.32 4.58
CA HIS A 9 -6.42 -5.45 5.47
C HIS A 9 -5.84 -4.08 5.76
N CYS A 10 -5.44 -3.83 6.99
CA CYS A 10 -4.80 -2.58 7.41
C CYS A 10 -3.68 -2.83 8.42
N ARG A 11 -3.04 -1.75 8.85
CA ARG A 11 -2.21 -1.77 10.04
C ARG A 11 -3.09 -1.82 11.29
N ALA A 12 -2.72 -2.65 12.28
CA ALA A 12 -3.38 -2.69 13.57
C ALA A 12 -3.40 -1.28 14.22
N GLY A 13 -4.57 -0.87 14.74
CA GLY A 13 -4.82 0.46 15.29
C GLY A 13 -5.43 1.46 14.29
N TYR A 14 -5.48 1.15 12.99
CA TYR A 14 -6.08 2.02 11.98
C TYR A 14 -7.45 1.55 11.47
N GLU A 15 -8.05 0.56 12.12
CA GLU A 15 -9.33 -0.04 11.70
C GLU A 15 -10.46 0.99 11.66
N LYS A 16 -10.54 1.87 12.66
CA LYS A 16 -11.56 2.93 12.70
C LYS A 16 -11.38 3.96 11.56
N THR A 17 -10.13 4.30 11.26
CA THR A 17 -9.80 5.23 10.16
C THR A 17 -10.14 4.61 8.81
N LEU A 18 -9.74 3.35 8.60
CA LEU A 18 -10.06 2.61 7.39
C LEU A 18 -11.58 2.41 7.22
N ALA A 19 -12.31 2.12 8.30
CA ALA A 19 -13.76 1.97 8.24
C ALA A 19 -14.44 3.27 7.78
N ALA A 20 -14.02 4.42 8.31
CA ALA A 20 -14.53 5.72 7.88
C ALA A 20 -14.21 6.01 6.40
N GLU A 21 -12.97 5.72 5.97
CA GLU A 21 -12.55 5.87 4.58
C GLU A 21 -13.35 4.97 3.64
N ALA A 22 -13.56 3.70 4.01
CA ALA A 22 -14.30 2.73 3.20
C ALA A 22 -15.78 3.12 3.03
N ILE A 23 -16.44 3.56 4.09
CA ILE A 23 -17.83 4.05 4.05
C ILE A 23 -17.94 5.27 3.14
N ALA A 24 -17.05 6.26 3.30
CA ALA A 24 -17.03 7.45 2.45
C ALA A 24 -16.80 7.10 0.97
N ALA A 25 -15.83 6.23 0.69
CA ALA A 25 -15.51 5.81 -0.67
C ALA A 25 -16.60 4.93 -1.32
N ALA A 26 -17.35 4.16 -0.54
CA ALA A 26 -18.53 3.45 -1.02
C ALA A 26 -19.67 4.42 -1.36
N ALA A 27 -19.93 5.38 -0.48
CA ALA A 27 -20.99 6.39 -0.66
C ALA A 27 -20.80 7.22 -1.94
N THR A 28 -19.55 7.57 -2.32
CA THR A 28 -19.26 8.27 -3.59
C THR A 28 -19.62 7.45 -4.83
N ARG A 29 -19.87 6.16 -4.69
CA ARG A 29 -20.31 5.22 -5.74
C ARG A 29 -21.78 4.82 -5.61
N GLY A 30 -22.55 5.49 -4.72
CA GLY A 30 -23.93 5.17 -4.44
C GLY A 30 -24.14 3.87 -3.66
N VAL A 31 -23.07 3.32 -3.07
CA VAL A 31 -23.14 2.09 -2.27
C VAL A 31 -23.17 2.43 -0.80
N TYR A 32 -24.24 2.02 -0.13
CA TYR A 32 -24.47 2.27 1.30
C TYR A 32 -24.34 0.97 2.08
N GLY A 33 -23.53 1.02 3.13
CA GLY A 33 -23.25 -0.14 3.96
C GLY A 33 -22.65 0.25 5.30
N TYR A 34 -22.20 -0.72 6.04
CA TYR A 34 -21.54 -0.51 7.33
C TYR A 34 -20.25 -1.30 7.43
N CYS A 35 -19.38 -0.90 8.36
CA CYS A 35 -18.14 -1.59 8.63
C CYS A 35 -18.17 -2.30 9.98
N ARG A 36 -17.73 -3.54 10.01
CA ARG A 36 -17.31 -4.24 11.23
C ARG A 36 -15.81 -4.04 11.40
N ALA A 37 -15.43 -3.34 12.46
CA ALA A 37 -14.05 -3.01 12.78
C ALA A 37 -13.81 -3.22 14.29
N ARG A 38 -12.87 -4.09 14.62
CA ARG A 38 -12.44 -4.34 16.00
C ARG A 38 -11.05 -3.74 16.19
N PRO A 39 -10.82 -2.93 17.24
CA PRO A 39 -9.50 -2.37 17.51
C PRO A 39 -8.41 -3.47 17.53
N GLN A 40 -7.24 -3.17 16.97
CA GLN A 40 -6.08 -4.05 16.89
C GLN A 40 -6.29 -5.35 16.10
N SER A 41 -7.37 -5.46 15.32
CA SER A 41 -7.62 -6.64 14.50
C SER A 41 -6.83 -6.69 13.19
N ALA A 42 -6.32 -5.55 12.73
CA ALA A 42 -5.62 -5.36 11.45
C ALA A 42 -6.46 -5.67 10.20
N TYR A 43 -7.78 -5.69 10.33
CA TYR A 43 -8.70 -5.79 9.19
C TYR A 43 -10.05 -5.12 9.50
N VAL A 44 -10.77 -4.78 8.44
CA VAL A 44 -12.14 -4.26 8.45
C VAL A 44 -12.96 -5.05 7.45
N VAL A 45 -14.21 -5.36 7.80
CA VAL A 45 -15.17 -5.94 6.87
C VAL A 45 -16.24 -4.88 6.57
N PHE A 46 -16.32 -4.45 5.31
CA PHE A 46 -17.43 -3.62 4.83
C PHE A 46 -18.53 -4.50 4.27
N GLU A 47 -19.75 -4.28 4.71
CA GLU A 47 -20.95 -5.00 4.25
C GLU A 47 -21.93 -4.02 3.61
N ALA A 48 -22.48 -4.43 2.48
CA ALA A 48 -23.54 -3.73 1.76
C ALA A 48 -24.70 -4.72 1.47
N PRO A 49 -25.89 -4.23 1.09
CA PRO A 49 -26.96 -5.09 0.61
C PRO A 49 -26.47 -6.00 -0.52
N ALA A 50 -27.08 -7.19 -0.63
CA ALA A 50 -26.71 -8.18 -1.62
C ALA A 50 -26.82 -7.60 -3.05
N GLY A 51 -25.76 -7.75 -3.84
CA GLY A 51 -25.69 -7.22 -5.21
C GLY A 51 -25.19 -5.78 -5.34
N ASP A 52 -25.19 -4.97 -4.29
CA ASP A 52 -24.83 -3.56 -4.37
C ASP A 52 -23.32 -3.32 -4.24
N ALA A 53 -22.58 -4.20 -3.57
CA ALA A 53 -21.15 -4.03 -3.38
C ALA A 53 -20.38 -4.24 -4.69
N PRO A 54 -19.53 -3.27 -5.10
CA PRO A 54 -18.62 -3.48 -6.21
C PRO A 54 -17.71 -4.68 -5.95
N PRO A 55 -17.22 -5.34 -7.02
CA PRO A 55 -16.41 -6.56 -6.88
C PRO A 55 -15.14 -6.36 -6.04
N LEU A 56 -14.57 -5.18 -6.07
CA LEU A 56 -13.38 -4.80 -5.31
C LEU A 56 -13.58 -3.40 -4.71
N PRO A 57 -12.96 -3.12 -3.56
CA PRO A 57 -12.92 -1.76 -3.04
C PRO A 57 -12.13 -0.84 -3.99
N PRO A 58 -12.44 0.45 -3.98
CA PRO A 58 -11.56 1.45 -4.59
C PRO A 58 -10.18 1.46 -3.92
N PRO A 59 -9.18 2.10 -4.51
CA PRO A 59 -7.96 2.42 -3.79
C PRO A 59 -8.27 3.21 -2.52
N LEU A 60 -7.84 2.69 -1.38
CA LEU A 60 -7.99 3.31 -0.06
C LEU A 60 -6.60 3.53 0.53
N THR A 61 -6.41 4.69 1.17
CA THR A 61 -5.12 5.06 1.78
C THR A 61 -4.72 4.09 2.87
N PHE A 62 -5.66 3.75 3.76
CA PHE A 62 -5.38 2.93 4.93
C PHE A 62 -5.60 1.43 4.71
N ALA A 63 -6.04 1.01 3.52
CA ALA A 63 -6.11 -0.39 3.16
C ALA A 63 -4.81 -0.86 2.53
N ARG A 64 -4.12 -1.82 3.12
CA ARG A 64 -2.97 -2.52 2.52
C ARG A 64 -3.39 -3.44 1.38
N ALA A 65 -4.50 -4.13 1.55
CA ALA A 65 -5.16 -4.93 0.52
C ALA A 65 -6.66 -4.87 0.70
N GLY A 66 -7.38 -4.99 -0.42
CA GLY A 66 -8.82 -5.11 -0.43
C GLY A 66 -9.26 -6.30 -1.28
N LEU A 67 -10.14 -7.10 -0.75
CA LEU A 67 -10.70 -8.31 -1.34
C LEU A 67 -12.21 -8.15 -1.47
N GLY A 68 -12.80 -8.65 -2.55
CA GLY A 68 -14.26 -8.80 -2.62
C GLY A 68 -14.71 -9.94 -1.72
N LEU A 69 -15.51 -9.65 -0.71
CA LEU A 69 -16.06 -10.65 0.22
C LEU A 69 -17.05 -11.58 -0.50
N ILE A 70 -16.80 -12.88 -0.42
CA ILE A 70 -17.67 -13.93 -0.95
C ILE A 70 -18.58 -14.45 0.16
N THR A 71 -17.98 -14.93 1.23
CA THR A 71 -18.68 -15.53 2.37
C THR A 71 -17.85 -15.43 3.63
N GLU A 72 -18.55 -15.54 4.74
CA GLU A 72 -17.98 -15.68 6.08
C GLU A 72 -18.44 -17.01 6.67
N LEU A 73 -17.53 -17.75 7.25
CA LEU A 73 -17.77 -19.05 7.86
C LEU A 73 -17.32 -19.01 9.30
N THR A 74 -18.26 -19.16 10.19
CA THR A 74 -18.03 -19.29 11.63
C THR A 74 -18.14 -20.75 12.07
N ASP A 75 -17.58 -21.06 13.22
CA ASP A 75 -17.68 -22.39 13.83
C ASP A 75 -17.24 -23.56 12.95
N LEU A 76 -16.20 -23.33 12.13
CA LEU A 76 -15.62 -24.36 11.29
C LEU A 76 -15.26 -25.61 12.09
N PRO A 77 -15.74 -26.80 11.69
CA PRO A 77 -15.55 -28.04 12.44
C PRO A 77 -14.09 -28.48 12.44
N GLU A 78 -13.58 -28.83 13.62
CA GLU A 78 -12.24 -29.37 13.76
C GLU A 78 -12.06 -30.65 12.93
N GLY A 79 -10.93 -30.77 12.21
CA GLY A 79 -10.66 -31.93 11.35
C GLY A 79 -11.32 -31.86 9.95
N ARG A 80 -12.41 -31.08 9.75
CA ARG A 80 -13.15 -30.99 8.50
C ARG A 80 -13.30 -29.56 7.96
N ARG A 81 -12.43 -28.64 8.39
CA ARG A 81 -12.49 -27.22 7.98
C ARG A 81 -12.35 -27.03 6.48
N ALA A 82 -11.47 -27.79 5.84
CA ALA A 82 -11.18 -27.67 4.43
C ALA A 82 -12.39 -28.04 3.56
N GLU A 83 -13.06 -29.13 3.92
CA GLU A 83 -14.28 -29.63 3.28
C GLU A 83 -15.43 -28.66 3.50
N ALA A 84 -15.57 -28.12 4.72
CA ALA A 84 -16.62 -27.15 5.05
C ALA A 84 -16.46 -25.83 4.22
N ILE A 85 -15.23 -25.34 4.09
CA ILE A 85 -14.93 -24.18 3.24
C ILE A 85 -15.22 -24.49 1.78
N ALA A 86 -14.78 -25.66 1.29
CA ALA A 86 -15.01 -26.05 -0.10
C ALA A 86 -16.50 -26.21 -0.43
N ALA A 87 -17.28 -26.77 0.48
CA ALA A 87 -18.73 -26.96 0.32
C ALA A 87 -19.52 -25.63 0.31
N ALA A 88 -18.99 -24.59 0.93
CA ALA A 88 -19.61 -23.26 0.97
C ALA A 88 -19.35 -22.42 -0.30
N LEU A 89 -18.55 -22.91 -1.24
CA LEU A 89 -18.15 -22.18 -2.43
C LEU A 89 -18.71 -22.82 -3.71
N PRO A 90 -19.06 -22.02 -4.72
CA PRO A 90 -19.59 -22.54 -5.97
C PRO A 90 -18.54 -23.32 -6.75
N ARG A 91 -18.96 -24.39 -7.39
CA ARG A 91 -18.15 -25.09 -8.39
C ARG A 91 -17.87 -24.15 -9.57
N GLY A 92 -16.70 -24.28 -10.19
CA GLY A 92 -16.37 -23.48 -11.36
C GLY A 92 -16.07 -22.02 -11.06
N LEU A 93 -15.72 -21.66 -9.80
CA LEU A 93 -15.32 -20.29 -9.45
C LEU A 93 -14.10 -19.81 -10.25
N GLY A 94 -13.29 -20.75 -10.78
CA GLY A 94 -12.17 -20.42 -11.66
C GLY A 94 -11.00 -19.70 -11.00
N ALA A 95 -10.94 -19.71 -9.67
CA ALA A 95 -9.90 -19.01 -8.94
C ALA A 95 -8.57 -19.79 -8.94
N ALA A 96 -7.44 -19.06 -8.91
CA ALA A 96 -6.14 -19.62 -8.63
C ALA A 96 -6.05 -20.22 -7.21
N GLU A 97 -4.99 -20.99 -6.96
CA GLU A 97 -4.75 -21.60 -5.64
C GLU A 97 -4.89 -20.59 -4.49
N PRO A 98 -5.52 -21.01 -3.38
CA PRO A 98 -5.83 -20.11 -2.29
C PRO A 98 -4.59 -19.68 -1.52
N TRP A 99 -4.62 -18.44 -1.06
CA TRP A 99 -3.74 -17.96 -0.01
C TRP A 99 -4.42 -18.08 1.35
N MET A 100 -3.65 -18.64 2.31
CA MET A 100 -4.05 -18.67 3.72
C MET A 100 -3.48 -17.43 4.37
N GLU A 101 -4.35 -16.62 4.95
CA GLU A 101 -4.00 -15.36 5.57
C GLU A 101 -4.44 -15.32 7.02
N HIS A 102 -3.72 -14.59 7.82
CA HIS A 102 -4.09 -14.22 9.18
C HIS A 102 -3.92 -12.70 9.35
N PRO A 103 -4.61 -12.07 10.31
CA PRO A 103 -4.41 -10.66 10.60
C PRO A 103 -2.96 -10.33 10.96
N ASP A 104 -2.43 -9.22 10.47
CA ASP A 104 -1.12 -8.68 10.85
C ASP A 104 -1.19 -7.94 12.19
N SER A 105 -1.53 -8.68 13.24
CA SER A 105 -1.72 -8.22 14.61
C SER A 105 -1.09 -9.18 15.60
N ASP A 106 -0.94 -8.77 16.85
CA ASP A 106 -0.40 -9.62 17.89
C ASP A 106 -1.28 -10.87 18.13
N GLU A 107 -2.60 -10.72 18.07
CA GLU A 107 -3.54 -11.84 18.15
C GLU A 107 -3.50 -12.74 16.90
N GLY A 108 -3.22 -12.20 15.74
CA GLY A 108 -3.15 -12.94 14.48
C GLY A 108 -1.85 -13.72 14.31
N ARG A 109 -0.74 -13.23 14.87
CA ARG A 109 0.59 -13.82 14.68
C ARG A 109 0.69 -15.32 15.00
N PRO A 110 0.09 -15.85 16.09
CA PRO A 110 0.09 -17.29 16.39
C PRO A 110 -0.55 -18.15 15.29
N LEU A 111 -1.49 -17.57 14.51
CA LEU A 111 -2.19 -18.27 13.42
C LEU A 111 -1.30 -18.56 12.20
N ALA A 112 -0.13 -17.94 12.10
CA ALA A 112 0.81 -18.18 11.00
C ALA A 112 1.18 -19.68 10.86
N ARG A 113 1.36 -20.39 11.99
CA ARG A 113 1.63 -21.83 11.99
C ARG A 113 0.41 -22.63 11.50
N PHE A 114 -0.79 -22.26 11.95
CA PHE A 114 -2.03 -22.87 11.50
C PHE A 114 -2.20 -22.68 10.00
N CYS A 115 -2.10 -21.45 9.48
CA CYS A 115 -2.23 -21.14 8.06
C CYS A 115 -1.27 -21.95 7.18
N ARG A 116 0.01 -22.06 7.58
CA ARG A 116 1.00 -22.87 6.86
C ARG A 116 0.61 -24.36 6.80
N ARG A 117 0.14 -24.95 7.90
CA ARG A 117 -0.28 -26.35 7.95
C ARG A 117 -1.58 -26.58 7.21
N PHE A 118 -2.49 -25.63 7.26
CA PHE A 118 -3.81 -25.72 6.62
C PHE A 118 -3.77 -25.55 5.10
N ALA A 119 -2.73 -24.94 4.55
CA ALA A 119 -2.62 -24.65 3.13
C ALA A 119 -2.78 -25.90 2.23
N SER A 120 -2.12 -27.01 2.55
CA SER A 120 -2.20 -28.24 1.75
C SER A 120 -3.58 -28.92 1.82
N PRO A 121 -4.19 -29.14 3.00
CA PRO A 121 -5.58 -29.62 3.09
C PRO A 121 -6.58 -28.73 2.32
N ALA A 122 -6.50 -27.42 2.49
CA ALA A 122 -7.39 -26.47 1.81
C ALA A 122 -7.28 -26.57 0.29
N ARG A 123 -6.05 -26.57 -0.27
CA ARG A 123 -5.84 -26.71 -1.72
C ARG A 123 -6.45 -27.99 -2.27
N ARG A 124 -6.24 -29.12 -1.58
CA ARG A 124 -6.80 -30.42 -2.03
C ARG A 124 -8.32 -30.40 -2.03
N ALA A 125 -8.95 -29.93 -0.94
CA ALA A 125 -10.40 -29.90 -0.84
C ALA A 125 -11.04 -28.95 -1.88
N LEU A 126 -10.48 -27.75 -2.07
CA LEU A 126 -10.98 -26.78 -3.05
C LEU A 126 -10.82 -27.27 -4.49
N LYS A 127 -9.71 -27.94 -4.80
CA LYS A 127 -9.49 -28.56 -6.11
C LYS A 127 -10.46 -29.72 -6.34
N ALA A 128 -10.64 -30.60 -5.38
CA ALA A 128 -11.57 -31.73 -5.45
C ALA A 128 -13.02 -31.26 -5.60
N ALA A 129 -13.40 -30.15 -4.99
CA ALA A 129 -14.73 -29.53 -5.13
C ALA A 129 -14.90 -28.76 -6.45
N GLY A 130 -13.87 -28.63 -7.29
CA GLY A 130 -13.92 -27.87 -8.53
C GLY A 130 -14.02 -26.34 -8.33
N VAL A 131 -13.61 -25.84 -7.19
CA VAL A 131 -13.63 -24.39 -6.86
C VAL A 131 -12.43 -23.69 -7.51
N THR A 132 -11.24 -24.28 -7.43
CA THR A 132 -10.03 -23.75 -8.05
C THR A 132 -9.76 -24.44 -9.37
N SER A 133 -9.49 -23.65 -10.40
CA SER A 133 -9.01 -24.12 -11.71
C SER A 133 -7.75 -23.32 -12.07
N GLY A 134 -6.92 -23.88 -12.93
CA GLY A 134 -5.61 -23.32 -13.24
C GLY A 134 -5.55 -21.98 -13.99
N THR A 135 -6.61 -21.20 -14.06
CA THR A 135 -6.61 -19.87 -14.68
C THR A 135 -6.33 -18.77 -13.65
N PRO A 136 -5.36 -17.91 -13.90
CA PRO A 136 -4.70 -17.13 -12.87
C PRO A 136 -5.27 -15.73 -12.60
N ASP A 137 -6.36 -15.29 -13.23
CA ASP A 137 -6.78 -13.88 -13.16
C ASP A 137 -7.25 -13.44 -11.76
N GLN A 138 -7.85 -14.35 -11.01
CA GLN A 138 -8.31 -14.10 -9.65
C GLN A 138 -7.80 -15.19 -8.70
N ARG A 139 -7.46 -14.77 -7.49
CA ARG A 139 -7.03 -15.65 -6.41
C ARG A 139 -8.00 -15.65 -5.26
N LEU A 140 -8.21 -16.84 -4.71
CA LEU A 140 -8.97 -17.01 -3.49
C LEU A 140 -8.09 -16.68 -2.28
N HIS A 141 -8.65 -15.90 -1.36
CA HIS A 141 -8.02 -15.51 -0.10
C HIS A 141 -8.86 -16.06 1.05
N LEU A 142 -8.22 -16.78 1.96
CA LEU A 142 -8.84 -17.33 3.16
C LEU A 142 -8.21 -16.65 4.37
N LEU A 143 -8.89 -15.62 4.90
CA LEU A 143 -8.46 -14.88 6.08
C LEU A 143 -9.03 -15.53 7.33
N PHE A 144 -8.17 -15.95 8.24
CA PHE A 144 -8.50 -16.58 9.50
C PHE A 144 -8.27 -15.65 10.69
N PRO A 145 -9.31 -15.01 11.27
CA PRO A 145 -9.20 -14.31 12.55
C PRO A 145 -8.91 -15.25 13.73
N ASN A 146 -9.36 -16.47 13.63
CA ASN A 146 -9.02 -17.59 14.50
C ASN A 146 -9.16 -18.93 13.73
N SER A 147 -8.80 -20.06 14.33
CA SER A 147 -8.78 -21.35 13.64
C SER A 147 -10.16 -21.91 13.27
N ARG A 148 -11.26 -21.32 13.77
CA ARG A 148 -12.65 -21.74 13.51
C ARG A 148 -13.45 -20.71 12.71
N HIS A 149 -12.85 -19.58 12.36
CA HIS A 149 -13.51 -18.50 11.64
C HIS A 149 -12.70 -18.16 10.39
N CYS A 150 -13.36 -18.11 9.25
CA CYS A 150 -12.75 -17.81 7.95
C CYS A 150 -13.60 -16.82 7.15
N PHE A 151 -12.99 -15.73 6.73
CA PHE A 151 -13.52 -14.91 5.65
C PHE A 151 -12.93 -15.40 4.33
N VAL A 152 -13.80 -15.57 3.33
CA VAL A 152 -13.40 -15.96 1.98
C VAL A 152 -13.56 -14.77 1.06
N GLY A 153 -12.49 -14.40 0.40
CA GLY A 153 -12.45 -13.26 -0.53
C GLY A 153 -11.79 -13.60 -1.86
N LEU A 154 -12.03 -12.76 -2.86
CA LEU A 154 -11.36 -12.78 -4.16
C LEU A 154 -10.64 -11.47 -4.44
N ALA A 155 -9.47 -11.57 -5.05
CA ALA A 155 -8.72 -10.45 -5.60
C ALA A 155 -7.94 -10.87 -6.86
N PRO A 156 -7.43 -9.91 -7.68
CA PRO A 156 -6.51 -10.21 -8.77
C PRO A 156 -5.27 -10.96 -8.28
N SER A 157 -4.81 -11.93 -9.07
CA SER A 157 -3.74 -12.86 -8.68
C SER A 157 -2.37 -12.23 -8.43
N GLY A 158 -2.08 -11.07 -9.03
CA GLY A 158 -0.80 -10.37 -8.91
C GLY A 158 -0.58 -9.60 -7.61
N ARG A 159 -1.53 -9.61 -6.67
CA ARG A 159 -1.41 -8.87 -5.39
C ARG A 159 -0.67 -9.69 -4.34
N TRP A 160 -0.01 -9.01 -3.41
CA TRP A 160 0.61 -9.65 -2.25
C TRP A 160 -0.42 -10.15 -1.24
N PRO A 161 -0.18 -11.31 -0.58
CA PRO A 161 -1.04 -11.79 0.50
C PRO A 161 -1.18 -10.74 1.60
N ALA A 162 -2.41 -10.46 2.05
CA ALA A 162 -2.74 -9.43 3.05
C ALA A 162 -2.14 -8.04 2.75
N GLY A 163 -1.70 -7.78 1.50
CA GLY A 163 -0.98 -6.58 1.11
C GLY A 163 0.42 -6.44 1.70
N ILE A 164 1.01 -7.53 2.18
CA ILE A 164 2.35 -7.53 2.78
C ILE A 164 3.39 -7.88 1.71
N PRO A 165 4.21 -6.93 1.26
CA PRO A 165 5.23 -7.18 0.27
C PRO A 165 6.34 -8.07 0.84
N ARG A 166 6.83 -9.01 0.02
CA ARG A 166 7.97 -9.86 0.38
C ARG A 166 9.28 -9.27 -0.15
N LEU A 167 9.49 -7.98 0.14
CA LEU A 167 10.72 -7.32 -0.23
C LEU A 167 11.89 -7.81 0.63
N ARG A 168 13.02 -8.05 0.00
CA ARG A 168 14.25 -8.42 0.70
C ARG A 168 15.10 -7.18 0.88
N MET A 169 15.62 -6.99 2.09
CA MET A 169 16.60 -5.94 2.36
C MET A 169 17.86 -6.20 1.52
N PRO A 170 18.27 -5.27 0.64
CA PRO A 170 19.54 -5.39 -0.08
C PRO A 170 20.72 -5.36 0.92
N ARG A 171 21.77 -6.14 0.65
CA ARG A 171 22.89 -6.29 1.58
C ARG A 171 23.65 -4.98 1.80
N ASN A 172 23.79 -4.16 0.75
CA ASN A 172 24.59 -2.93 0.76
C ASN A 172 23.73 -1.68 0.95
N ALA A 173 22.44 -1.81 1.28
CA ALA A 173 21.61 -0.63 1.50
C ALA A 173 21.92 0.00 2.86
N PRO A 174 22.12 1.33 2.93
CA PRO A 174 22.60 2.03 4.12
C PRO A 174 21.55 2.07 5.23
N SER A 175 20.27 1.88 4.91
CA SER A 175 19.20 1.89 5.91
C SER A 175 17.97 1.10 5.46
N ARG A 176 17.13 0.72 6.42
CA ARG A 176 15.86 0.02 6.14
C ARG A 176 14.82 0.90 5.43
N SER A 177 15.01 2.22 5.36
CA SER A 177 14.11 3.13 4.65
C SER A 177 14.02 2.81 3.15
N VAL A 178 15.03 2.14 2.59
CA VAL A 178 15.00 1.64 1.21
C VAL A 178 13.75 0.82 0.92
N LEU A 179 13.27 0.02 1.87
CA LEU A 179 12.08 -0.82 1.70
C LEU A 179 10.79 -0.01 1.59
N LYS A 180 10.73 1.18 2.19
CA LYS A 180 9.59 2.09 2.04
C LYS A 180 9.51 2.62 0.60
N LEU A 181 10.61 3.16 0.08
CA LEU A 181 10.63 3.67 -1.28
C LEU A 181 10.40 2.56 -2.30
N GLU A 182 11.01 1.39 -2.11
CA GLU A 182 10.78 0.23 -2.99
C GLU A 182 9.31 -0.19 -3.00
N GLU A 183 8.66 -0.28 -1.83
CA GLU A 183 7.22 -0.56 -1.74
C GLU A 183 6.38 0.55 -2.39
N ALA A 184 6.73 1.82 -2.18
CA ALA A 184 6.05 2.95 -2.79
C ALA A 184 6.11 2.89 -4.32
N LEU A 185 7.27 2.61 -4.90
CA LEU A 185 7.46 2.47 -6.33
C LEU A 185 6.63 1.31 -6.91
N HIS A 186 6.53 0.20 -6.18
CA HIS A 186 5.71 -0.93 -6.63
C HIS A 186 4.21 -0.68 -6.51
N ARG A 187 3.78 0.02 -5.49
CA ARG A 187 2.37 0.14 -5.12
C ARG A 187 1.69 1.38 -5.67
N LEU A 188 2.41 2.51 -5.69
CA LEU A 188 1.86 3.82 -6.02
C LEU A 188 2.28 4.29 -7.40
N VAL A 189 3.42 3.86 -7.92
CA VAL A 189 3.94 4.34 -9.20
C VAL A 189 3.63 3.34 -10.30
N PRO A 190 2.85 3.71 -11.34
CA PRO A 190 2.66 2.88 -12.51
C PRO A 190 4.00 2.44 -13.12
N GLU A 191 4.10 1.20 -13.58
CA GLU A 191 5.37 0.64 -14.05
C GLU A 191 6.07 1.50 -15.11
N PRO A 192 5.39 2.03 -16.13
CA PRO A 192 6.01 2.89 -17.14
C PRO A 192 6.48 4.25 -16.62
N GLU A 193 6.05 4.63 -15.40
CA GLU A 193 6.37 5.91 -14.78
C GLU A 193 7.45 5.79 -13.71
N ARG A 194 7.95 4.58 -13.42
CA ARG A 194 8.99 4.36 -12.40
C ARG A 194 10.33 4.95 -12.83
N PRO A 195 11.21 5.30 -11.86
CA PRO A 195 12.54 5.84 -12.17
C PRO A 195 13.32 4.94 -13.12
N TYR A 196 14.00 5.54 -14.10
CA TYR A 196 14.82 4.85 -15.08
C TYR A 196 16.19 5.57 -15.28
N PRO A 197 17.18 4.90 -15.89
CA PRO A 197 18.50 5.48 -16.09
C PRO A 197 18.50 6.82 -16.84
N GLY A 198 19.31 7.77 -16.35
CA GLY A 198 19.46 9.10 -16.92
C GLY A 198 18.54 10.16 -16.32
N GLU A 199 17.58 9.79 -15.49
CA GLU A 199 16.77 10.77 -14.74
C GLU A 199 17.55 11.37 -13.56
N HIS A 200 17.07 12.52 -13.09
CA HIS A 200 17.64 13.23 -11.94
C HIS A 200 16.63 13.29 -10.79
N ALA A 201 17.09 12.94 -9.60
CA ALA A 201 16.31 13.00 -8.36
C ALA A 201 16.90 14.00 -7.37
N VAL A 202 16.04 14.64 -6.57
CA VAL A 202 16.40 15.33 -5.34
C VAL A 202 15.84 14.57 -4.16
N ASP A 203 16.69 14.23 -3.19
CA ASP A 203 16.31 13.54 -1.95
C ASP A 203 16.44 14.50 -0.76
N LEU A 204 15.32 14.99 -0.25
CA LEU A 204 15.24 15.91 0.88
C LEU A 204 15.16 15.14 2.20
N GLY A 205 16.11 15.35 3.09
CA GLY A 205 16.29 14.57 4.30
C GLY A 205 16.96 13.23 4.02
N ALA A 206 17.99 13.25 3.17
CA ALA A 206 18.59 12.07 2.60
C ALA A 206 19.32 11.16 3.61
N ALA A 207 19.91 11.69 4.68
CA ALA A 207 20.75 10.92 5.58
C ALA A 207 20.01 9.74 6.27
N PRO A 208 20.61 8.56 6.33
CA PRO A 208 21.95 8.15 5.89
C PRO A 208 22.05 7.76 4.41
N GLY A 209 21.00 7.92 3.58
CA GLY A 209 21.06 7.71 2.14
C GLY A 209 20.28 6.51 1.60
N GLY A 210 19.30 5.98 2.34
CA GLY A 210 18.53 4.81 1.89
C GLY A 210 17.75 5.05 0.61
N TRP A 211 17.07 6.18 0.49
CA TRP A 211 16.31 6.53 -0.71
C TRP A 211 17.23 6.95 -1.85
N THR A 212 18.27 7.74 -1.54
CA THR A 212 19.36 8.09 -2.48
C THR A 212 19.96 6.84 -3.11
N TRP A 213 20.35 5.86 -2.28
CA TRP A 213 20.94 4.59 -2.74
C TRP A 213 20.00 3.84 -3.70
N LEU A 214 18.71 3.72 -3.37
CA LEU A 214 17.74 3.03 -4.22
C LEU A 214 17.58 3.71 -5.59
N MET A 215 17.55 5.03 -5.61
CA MET A 215 17.48 5.78 -6.87
C MET A 215 18.73 5.57 -7.71
N ARG A 216 19.91 5.53 -7.07
CA ARG A 216 21.18 5.20 -7.76
C ARG A 216 21.15 3.79 -8.37
N GLU A 217 20.66 2.79 -7.65
CA GLU A 217 20.47 1.43 -8.18
C GLU A 217 19.53 1.38 -9.40
N ARG A 218 18.68 2.38 -9.59
CA ARG A 218 17.83 2.54 -10.76
C ARG A 218 18.47 3.38 -11.88
N GLY A 219 19.73 3.79 -11.71
CA GLY A 219 20.49 4.54 -12.71
C GLY A 219 20.23 6.04 -12.75
N THR A 220 19.50 6.60 -11.76
CA THR A 220 19.29 8.05 -11.69
C THR A 220 20.53 8.75 -11.09
N THR A 221 20.75 10.02 -11.39
CA THR A 221 21.63 10.89 -10.59
C THR A 221 20.86 11.48 -9.43
N VAL A 222 21.51 11.73 -8.28
CA VAL A 222 20.79 12.19 -7.08
C VAL A 222 21.50 13.38 -6.43
N THR A 223 20.77 14.46 -6.23
CA THR A 223 21.15 15.53 -5.32
C THR A 223 20.57 15.22 -3.94
N ALA A 224 21.42 14.75 -3.03
CA ALA A 224 21.06 14.41 -1.66
C ALA A 224 21.20 15.63 -0.75
N VAL A 225 20.12 16.01 -0.06
CA VAL A 225 20.07 17.22 0.77
C VAL A 225 19.82 16.84 2.23
N ASP A 226 20.80 16.99 3.08
CA ASP A 226 20.70 16.76 4.52
C ASP A 226 21.87 17.43 5.26
N ASN A 227 21.66 17.88 6.49
CA ASN A 227 22.73 18.35 7.37
C ASN A 227 23.56 17.21 7.97
N GLY A 228 22.97 16.01 8.08
CA GLY A 228 23.61 14.79 8.54
C GLY A 228 24.55 14.17 7.48
N PRO A 229 25.46 13.29 7.89
CA PRO A 229 26.33 12.58 6.97
C PRO A 229 25.56 11.50 6.21
N LEU A 230 25.90 11.30 4.95
CA LEU A 230 25.54 10.10 4.21
C LEU A 230 26.44 8.93 4.62
N ALA A 231 25.96 7.71 4.47
CA ALA A 231 26.77 6.51 4.58
C ALA A 231 27.88 6.54 3.50
N THR A 232 29.05 5.98 3.81
CA THR A 232 30.23 6.06 2.96
C THR A 232 29.94 5.57 1.53
N GLU A 233 29.28 4.44 1.40
CA GLU A 233 28.92 3.84 0.10
C GLU A 233 28.00 4.71 -0.76
N VAL A 234 27.26 5.64 -0.14
CA VAL A 234 26.40 6.60 -0.85
C VAL A 234 27.16 7.89 -1.13
N ALA A 235 27.98 8.34 -0.17
CA ALA A 235 28.75 9.57 -0.30
C ALA A 235 29.85 9.47 -1.38
N ASP A 236 30.40 8.27 -1.57
CA ASP A 236 31.46 7.99 -2.55
C ASP A 236 30.92 7.65 -3.96
N ASP A 237 29.60 7.54 -4.13
CA ASP A 237 29.00 7.28 -5.45
C ASP A 237 29.09 8.53 -6.34
N PRO A 238 29.75 8.46 -7.51
CA PRO A 238 29.95 9.63 -8.40
C PRO A 238 28.64 10.20 -8.97
N GLY A 239 27.53 9.49 -8.88
CA GLY A 239 26.21 9.96 -9.28
C GLY A 239 25.42 10.62 -8.14
N VAL A 240 26.04 10.84 -6.97
CA VAL A 240 25.46 11.50 -5.81
C VAL A 240 26.16 12.82 -5.55
N GLU A 241 25.40 13.91 -5.48
CA GLU A 241 25.87 15.21 -5.02
C GLU A 241 25.26 15.50 -3.65
N HIS A 242 26.08 15.56 -2.58
CA HIS A 242 25.61 15.83 -1.24
C HIS A 242 25.65 17.31 -0.90
N HIS A 243 24.49 17.90 -0.64
CA HIS A 243 24.35 19.28 -0.14
C HIS A 243 24.02 19.29 1.35
N ARG A 244 24.92 19.79 2.17
CA ARG A 244 24.67 20.05 3.59
C ARG A 244 23.84 21.31 3.74
N ALA A 245 22.52 21.16 3.68
CA ALA A 245 21.57 22.25 3.68
C ALA A 245 20.25 21.85 4.34
N ASP A 246 19.47 22.88 4.72
CA ASP A 246 18.09 22.70 5.18
C ASP A 246 17.18 22.32 4.01
N ALA A 247 16.55 21.14 4.09
CA ALA A 247 15.63 20.61 3.10
C ALA A 247 14.47 21.58 2.76
N PHE A 248 14.01 22.36 3.73
CA PHE A 248 12.92 23.33 3.52
C PHE A 248 13.36 24.58 2.74
N ARG A 249 14.66 24.90 2.74
CA ARG A 249 15.24 26.06 2.07
C ARG A 249 15.91 25.71 0.75
N PHE A 250 16.27 24.46 0.56
CA PHE A 250 16.93 24.01 -0.67
C PHE A 250 16.03 24.19 -1.90
N ARG A 251 16.62 24.63 -2.99
CA ARG A 251 15.96 24.80 -4.30
C ARG A 251 16.93 24.49 -5.43
N THR A 252 16.43 23.85 -6.48
CA THR A 252 17.17 23.65 -7.72
C THR A 252 17.01 24.81 -8.69
N ARG A 253 17.93 24.93 -9.63
CA ARG A 253 17.83 25.94 -10.74
C ARG A 253 16.86 25.48 -11.83
N GLY A 254 16.68 24.18 -12.03
CA GLY A 254 15.82 23.58 -13.05
C GLY A 254 14.86 22.57 -12.48
N GLU A 255 14.02 22.03 -13.35
CA GLU A 255 13.12 20.92 -13.05
C GLU A 255 13.93 19.63 -12.85
N VAL A 256 13.53 18.81 -11.87
CA VAL A 256 14.04 17.46 -11.66
C VAL A 256 12.92 16.45 -11.97
N ASP A 257 13.32 15.23 -12.31
CA ASP A 257 12.37 14.16 -12.60
C ASP A 257 11.67 13.68 -11.34
N TRP A 258 12.44 13.56 -10.25
CA TRP A 258 11.95 13.04 -8.98
C TRP A 258 12.29 13.94 -7.79
N LEU A 259 11.31 14.20 -6.98
CA LEU A 259 11.47 14.80 -5.66
C LEU A 259 11.12 13.77 -4.60
N LEU A 260 12.06 13.47 -3.72
CA LEU A 260 11.89 12.53 -2.63
C LEU A 260 11.95 13.27 -1.29
N CYS A 261 11.15 12.84 -0.29
CA CYS A 261 11.19 13.45 1.03
C CYS A 261 10.74 12.49 2.14
N ASP A 262 11.68 12.06 2.99
CA ASP A 262 11.39 11.29 4.23
C ASP A 262 11.74 12.10 5.49
N VAL A 263 11.62 13.43 5.43
CA VAL A 263 11.89 14.32 6.56
C VAL A 263 10.87 14.12 7.66
N VAL A 264 11.37 14.09 8.90
CA VAL A 264 10.53 14.05 10.11
C VAL A 264 10.08 15.45 10.50
N ASP A 265 8.89 15.84 10.05
CA ASP A 265 8.27 17.11 10.38
C ASP A 265 6.74 16.99 10.45
N ARG A 266 6.08 18.10 10.79
CA ARG A 266 4.61 18.18 10.77
C ARG A 266 4.09 17.94 9.36
N PRO A 267 3.07 17.08 9.16
CA PRO A 267 2.59 16.71 7.84
C PRO A 267 2.18 17.92 6.97
N GLN A 268 1.65 18.98 7.59
CA GLN A 268 1.30 20.21 6.87
C GLN A 268 2.52 20.97 6.35
N GLY A 269 3.67 20.89 7.05
CA GLY A 269 4.95 21.47 6.61
C GLY A 269 5.46 20.75 5.36
N ILE A 270 5.50 19.42 5.42
CA ILE A 270 5.91 18.57 4.29
C ILE A 270 4.97 18.76 3.09
N ALA A 271 3.66 18.69 3.30
CA ALA A 271 2.68 18.89 2.23
C ALA A 271 2.88 20.24 1.52
N ARG A 272 3.08 21.32 2.30
CA ARG A 272 3.35 22.66 1.77
C ARG A 272 4.66 22.71 0.98
N LEU A 273 5.72 22.06 1.45
CA LEU A 273 7.00 21.97 0.74
C LEU A 273 6.81 21.29 -0.61
N MET A 274 6.17 20.14 -0.65
CA MET A 274 5.92 19.40 -1.90
C MET A 274 5.06 20.22 -2.88
N LEU A 275 4.00 20.88 -2.38
CA LEU A 275 3.17 21.77 -3.18
C LEU A 275 3.96 22.93 -3.80
N GLN A 276 4.89 23.52 -3.05
CA GLN A 276 5.76 24.59 -3.57
C GLN A 276 6.63 24.12 -4.73
N TRP A 277 7.19 22.90 -4.64
CA TRP A 277 8.01 22.34 -5.70
C TRP A 277 7.21 22.02 -6.95
N LEU A 278 6.07 21.35 -6.80
CA LEU A 278 5.21 20.97 -7.92
C LEU A 278 4.58 22.19 -8.59
N ARG A 279 4.12 23.18 -7.82
CA ARG A 279 3.50 24.43 -8.35
C ARG A 279 4.52 25.31 -9.08
N ALA A 280 5.78 25.26 -8.68
CA ALA A 280 6.85 26.06 -9.31
C ALA A 280 7.53 25.32 -10.45
N ASP A 281 6.97 24.21 -10.93
CA ASP A 281 7.50 23.39 -12.02
C ASP A 281 8.94 22.91 -11.77
N ARG A 282 9.31 22.66 -10.50
CA ARG A 282 10.65 22.21 -10.11
C ARG A 282 10.80 20.71 -9.99
N ALA A 283 9.70 19.97 -9.98
CA ALA A 283 9.70 18.51 -9.97
C ALA A 283 8.58 17.96 -10.84
N ARG A 284 8.87 16.93 -11.62
CA ARG A 284 7.89 16.22 -12.44
C ARG A 284 7.04 15.27 -11.61
N ALA A 285 7.69 14.53 -10.71
CA ALA A 285 7.04 13.61 -9.79
C ALA A 285 7.63 13.74 -8.37
N ALA A 286 6.83 13.42 -7.36
CA ALA A 286 7.24 13.44 -5.97
C ALA A 286 6.79 12.18 -5.23
N ILE A 287 7.66 11.62 -4.36
CA ILE A 287 7.31 10.62 -3.35
C ILE A 287 7.74 11.16 -2.00
N PHE A 288 6.80 11.22 -1.06
CA PHE A 288 7.08 11.76 0.25
C PHE A 288 6.21 11.14 1.36
N ASN A 289 6.72 11.19 2.58
CA ASN A 289 6.04 10.66 3.75
C ASN A 289 5.36 11.76 4.57
N LEU A 290 4.13 11.48 5.00
CA LEU A 290 3.38 12.31 5.95
C LEU A 290 3.29 11.58 7.27
N LYS A 291 3.93 12.08 8.32
CA LYS A 291 3.75 11.57 9.69
C LYS A 291 2.41 12.03 10.23
N LEU A 292 1.52 11.06 10.45
CA LEU A 292 0.15 11.36 10.79
C LEU A 292 -0.06 11.38 12.31
N PRO A 293 -0.78 12.38 12.85
CA PRO A 293 -1.22 12.34 14.24
C PRO A 293 -2.30 11.27 14.40
N MET A 294 -2.42 10.71 15.60
CA MET A 294 -3.46 9.72 15.94
C MET A 294 -4.89 10.28 15.77
N ARG A 295 -5.07 11.61 15.84
CA ARG A 295 -6.37 12.26 15.64
C ARG A 295 -6.55 12.69 14.19
N ARG A 296 -7.65 12.23 13.56
CA ARG A 296 -8.08 12.60 12.21
C ARG A 296 -6.99 12.46 11.13
N PRO A 297 -6.30 11.32 11.05
CA PRO A 297 -5.25 11.12 10.05
C PRO A 297 -5.80 11.22 8.62
N LEU A 298 -7.04 10.75 8.39
CA LEU A 298 -7.69 10.78 7.08
C LEU A 298 -7.90 12.21 6.56
N ASP A 299 -8.31 13.16 7.42
CA ASP A 299 -8.55 14.56 7.04
C ASP A 299 -7.28 15.21 6.48
N ILE A 300 -6.11 14.89 7.06
CA ILE A 300 -4.82 15.42 6.62
C ILE A 300 -4.47 14.89 5.23
N VAL A 301 -4.64 13.58 5.02
CA VAL A 301 -4.37 12.96 3.73
C VAL A 301 -5.30 13.51 2.66
N GLN A 302 -6.61 13.56 2.93
CA GLN A 302 -7.60 14.06 1.98
C GLN A 302 -7.33 15.52 1.60
N ARG A 303 -7.00 16.38 2.57
CA ARG A 303 -6.61 17.77 2.30
C ARG A 303 -5.36 17.84 1.44
N THR A 304 -4.33 17.07 1.75
CA THR A 304 -3.08 17.04 0.96
C THR A 304 -3.35 16.61 -0.48
N LEU A 305 -4.14 15.55 -0.70
CA LEU A 305 -4.51 15.09 -2.03
C LEU A 305 -5.34 16.13 -2.80
N HIS A 306 -6.26 16.81 -2.10
CA HIS A 306 -7.05 17.90 -2.68
C HIS A 306 -6.15 19.08 -3.12
N ASP A 307 -5.23 19.51 -2.26
CA ASP A 307 -4.31 20.62 -2.55
C ASP A 307 -3.36 20.27 -3.70
N LEU A 308 -2.90 19.02 -3.80
CA LEU A 308 -2.11 18.52 -4.94
C LEU A 308 -2.90 18.53 -6.24
N ALA A 309 -4.16 18.12 -6.20
CA ALA A 309 -5.04 18.17 -7.36
C ALA A 309 -5.29 19.64 -7.82
N ALA A 310 -5.40 20.59 -6.88
CA ALA A 310 -5.58 22.00 -7.18
C ALA A 310 -4.37 22.64 -7.91
N VAL A 311 -3.17 22.07 -7.80
CA VAL A 311 -1.98 22.49 -8.57
C VAL A 311 -1.74 21.63 -9.82
N GLY A 312 -2.75 20.87 -10.27
CA GLY A 312 -2.69 20.05 -11.48
C GLY A 312 -1.92 18.75 -11.36
N ALA A 313 -1.61 18.30 -10.13
CA ALA A 313 -0.94 17.02 -9.92
C ALA A 313 -1.97 15.89 -9.71
N GLN A 314 -1.76 14.77 -10.37
CA GLN A 314 -2.41 13.51 -10.03
C GLN A 314 -1.69 12.92 -8.81
N ALA A 315 -2.43 12.59 -7.77
CA ALA A 315 -1.81 12.10 -6.54
C ALA A 315 -2.60 10.94 -5.94
N GLN A 316 -1.87 10.05 -5.28
CA GLN A 316 -2.42 8.96 -4.49
C GLN A 316 -1.58 8.73 -3.25
N ALA A 317 -2.20 8.16 -2.23
CA ALA A 317 -1.58 7.94 -0.94
C ALA A 317 -1.86 6.51 -0.45
N ALA A 318 -0.90 5.92 0.25
CA ALA A 318 -1.09 4.63 0.91
C ALA A 318 -0.28 4.54 2.20
N GLN A 319 -0.89 3.94 3.21
CA GLN A 319 -0.15 3.43 4.36
C GLN A 319 0.53 2.12 3.96
N LEU A 320 1.83 2.19 3.75
CA LEU A 320 2.63 1.05 3.31
C LEU A 320 2.87 0.07 4.48
N TYR A 321 3.25 -1.14 4.16
CA TYR A 321 3.64 -2.13 5.17
C TYR A 321 4.88 -1.67 5.95
N HIS A 322 5.86 -1.09 5.23
CA HIS A 322 7.10 -0.59 5.83
C HIS A 322 6.96 0.79 6.51
N ASP A 323 5.81 1.47 6.36
CA ASP A 323 5.45 2.64 7.15
C ASP A 323 5.10 2.25 8.58
N ARG A 324 5.23 3.19 9.52
CA ARG A 324 4.74 3.04 10.90
C ARG A 324 3.47 3.86 11.09
N GLU A 325 3.63 5.10 11.53
CA GLU A 325 2.54 6.08 11.76
C GLU A 325 2.49 7.12 10.64
N GLU A 326 2.92 6.72 9.45
CA GLU A 326 3.04 7.59 8.29
C GLU A 326 2.24 7.03 7.11
N VAL A 327 2.00 7.90 6.15
CA VAL A 327 1.42 7.57 4.85
C VAL A 327 2.36 8.08 3.79
N THR A 328 2.66 7.26 2.81
CA THR A 328 3.44 7.64 1.64
C THR A 328 2.50 8.19 0.57
N VAL A 329 2.87 9.33 0.00
CA VAL A 329 2.17 9.99 -1.09
C VAL A 329 3.04 9.94 -2.34
N TYR A 330 2.47 9.57 -3.46
CA TYR A 330 2.99 9.78 -4.79
C TYR A 330 2.17 10.86 -5.49
N ALA A 331 2.84 11.83 -6.07
CA ALA A 331 2.22 12.89 -6.86
C ALA A 331 2.99 13.10 -8.16
N ARG A 332 2.28 13.28 -9.29
CA ARG A 332 2.86 13.54 -10.59
C ARG A 332 2.10 14.66 -11.29
N ARG A 333 2.83 15.63 -11.80
CA ARG A 333 2.24 16.66 -12.64
C ARG A 333 1.75 16.06 -13.97
N ALA A 334 0.60 16.52 -14.43
CA ALA A 334 0.19 16.23 -15.79
C ALA A 334 1.26 16.78 -16.77
N PRO A 335 1.57 16.06 -17.87
CA PRO A 335 2.44 16.61 -18.89
C PRO A 335 1.89 17.98 -19.31
N SER A 336 2.74 19.00 -19.32
CA SER A 336 2.39 20.31 -19.88
C SER A 336 1.89 20.05 -21.30
N ARG A 337 0.65 20.47 -21.60
CA ARG A 337 0.21 20.48 -23.01
C ARG A 337 1.19 21.37 -23.74
N SER A 338 2.08 20.79 -24.51
CA SER A 338 2.89 21.52 -25.48
C SER A 338 1.89 22.23 -26.38
N SER A 339 1.79 23.54 -26.25
CA SER A 339 1.15 24.40 -27.28
C SER A 339 1.98 24.20 -28.54
N HIS A 340 1.45 23.40 -29.45
CA HIS A 340 1.86 23.40 -30.85
C HIS A 340 1.21 24.55 -31.57
#